data_0c51588fdfa176558cd11a8a08192a69
#
_entry.id   0c51588fdfa176558cd11a8a08192a69
#
_cell.length_a   1.000
_cell.length_b   1.000
_cell.length_c   1.000
_cell.angle_alpha   90.00
_cell.angle_beta   90.00
_cell.angle_gamma   90.00
#
_symmetry.space_group_name_H-M   'P 1'
#
loop_
_entity.id
_entity.type
_entity.pdbx_description
1 polymer ?
#
loop_
_entity_poly.entity_id
_entity_poly.type
_entity_poly.pdbx_seq_one_letter_code
_entity_poly.pdbx_strand_id
1 'polypeptide(L)'
;YGILSYTFFYSKFSGLDNIYLPSVWDNRHILSFTGGYKLKRNWEVSAKIRFTGKTPYPPVDLKSSTQSYPEIIFDYSQLGSYFLNDFTKLDLRVDKRWNFKSTSMNFYIDIENLLMDEIPVPPEYGLQRDDNLNIVNPRNLIEVISDNRSSLIPSIGFVFDF
;
A
#
# COMPACT_ATOMS: atom_id res chain seq x y z
N TYR A 1 9.65 6.12 -24.13
CA TYR A 1 10.55 6.12 -22.97
C TYR A 1 9.98 5.20 -21.87
N GLY A 2 10.86 4.64 -21.06
CA GLY A 2 10.46 3.84 -19.92
C GLY A 2 11.63 3.57 -19.00
N ILE A 3 11.33 3.41 -17.73
CA ILE A 3 12.27 3.01 -16.68
C ILE A 3 11.64 1.85 -15.92
N LEU A 4 12.36 0.73 -15.86
CA LEU A 4 12.01 -0.44 -15.07
C LEU A 4 13.04 -0.63 -13.98
N SER A 5 12.60 -0.74 -12.75
CA SER A 5 13.43 -1.07 -11.60
C SER A 5 12.85 -2.31 -10.90
N TYR A 6 13.70 -3.25 -10.60
CA TYR A 6 13.35 -4.43 -9.83
C TYR A 6 14.40 -4.67 -8.76
N THR A 7 13.94 -4.88 -7.54
CA THR A 7 14.79 -5.18 -6.38
C THR A 7 14.32 -6.49 -5.75
N PHE A 8 15.28 -7.38 -5.54
CA PHE A 8 15.11 -8.58 -4.74
C PHE A 8 16.05 -8.51 -3.53
N PHE A 9 15.52 -8.70 -2.33
CA PHE A 9 16.30 -8.57 -1.11
C PHE A 9 15.73 -9.40 0.04
N TYR A 10 16.55 -9.57 1.07
CA TYR A 10 16.17 -10.11 2.36
C TYR A 10 16.48 -9.07 3.43
N SER A 11 15.52 -8.80 4.29
CA SER A 11 15.72 -7.94 5.44
C SER A 11 15.46 -8.73 6.72
N LYS A 12 16.51 -8.90 7.52
CA LYS A 12 16.46 -9.67 8.75
C LYS A 12 17.10 -8.88 9.88
N PHE A 13 16.65 -9.13 11.08
CA PHE A 13 17.28 -8.60 12.29
C PHE A 13 17.41 -9.73 13.34
N SER A 14 18.30 -9.54 14.31
CA SER A 14 18.41 -10.42 15.46
C SER A 14 18.41 -9.61 16.75
N GLY A 15 17.85 -10.19 17.79
CA GLY A 15 18.00 -9.72 19.16
C GLY A 15 19.32 -10.17 19.80
N LEU A 16 19.36 -10.15 21.14
CA LEU A 16 20.53 -10.62 21.92
C LEU A 16 20.71 -12.14 21.86
N ASP A 17 19.70 -12.86 21.43
CA ASP A 17 19.67 -14.32 21.29
C ASP A 17 20.31 -14.84 19.99
N ASN A 18 20.76 -13.93 19.10
CA ASN A 18 21.32 -14.23 17.79
C ASN A 18 20.38 -15.02 16.84
N ILE A 19 19.07 -15.04 17.10
CA ILE A 19 18.08 -15.62 16.20
C ILE A 19 17.70 -14.58 15.15
N TYR A 20 17.88 -14.92 13.87
CA TYR A 20 17.54 -14.03 12.76
C TYR A 20 16.09 -14.19 12.36
N LEU A 21 15.30 -13.16 12.61
CA LEU A 21 13.90 -13.06 12.17
C LEU A 21 13.77 -12.13 10.96
N PRO A 22 12.81 -12.35 10.05
CA PRO A 22 12.54 -11.41 8.97
C PRO A 22 12.03 -10.09 9.56
N SER A 23 12.47 -8.96 9.03
CA SER A 23 11.93 -7.67 9.45
C SER A 23 10.59 -7.38 8.76
N VAL A 24 9.84 -6.42 9.28
CA VAL A 24 8.61 -5.92 8.63
C VAL A 24 8.86 -5.27 7.26
N TRP A 25 10.11 -5.09 6.87
CA TRP A 25 10.54 -4.57 5.56
C TRP A 25 10.95 -5.68 4.59
N ASP A 26 10.83 -6.97 4.96
CA ASP A 26 11.25 -8.10 4.12
C ASP A 26 10.19 -8.43 3.05
N ASN A 27 9.88 -7.46 2.21
CA ASN A 27 8.91 -7.63 1.11
C ASN A 27 9.42 -8.55 0.00
N ARG A 28 10.68 -8.92 0.01
CA ARG A 28 11.37 -9.75 -1.00
C ARG A 28 11.47 -9.12 -2.36
N HIS A 29 10.34 -8.72 -2.93
CA HIS A 29 10.22 -8.24 -4.31
C HIS A 29 9.61 -6.85 -4.33
N ILE A 30 10.32 -5.90 -4.94
CA ILE A 30 9.79 -4.58 -5.26
C ILE A 30 10.03 -4.35 -6.75
N LEU A 31 8.97 -4.02 -7.48
CA LEU A 31 9.05 -3.66 -8.90
C LEU A 31 8.42 -2.29 -9.11
N SER A 32 9.08 -1.45 -9.87
CA SER A 32 8.55 -0.17 -10.31
C SER A 32 8.80 -0.01 -11.80
N PHE A 33 7.75 0.27 -12.54
CA PHE A 33 7.82 0.65 -13.93
C PHE A 33 7.16 2.01 -14.11
N THR A 34 7.81 2.89 -14.86
CA THR A 34 7.22 4.15 -15.33
C THR A 34 7.59 4.30 -16.78
N GLY A 35 6.61 4.49 -17.66
CA GLY A 35 6.85 4.65 -19.07
C GLY A 35 5.74 5.41 -19.76
N GLY A 36 6.09 5.98 -20.91
CA GLY A 36 5.14 6.71 -21.75
C GLY A 36 5.44 6.53 -23.23
N TYR A 37 4.40 6.62 -24.03
CA TYR A 37 4.45 6.52 -25.47
C TYR A 37 3.87 7.79 -26.10
N LYS A 38 4.70 8.46 -26.89
CA LYS A 38 4.32 9.66 -27.66
C LYS A 38 3.64 9.25 -28.95
N LEU A 39 2.39 9.64 -29.06
CA LEU A 39 1.56 9.41 -30.23
C LEU A 39 1.62 10.61 -31.20
N LYS A 40 1.04 10.45 -32.39
CA LYS A 40 0.88 11.54 -33.35
C LYS A 40 0.03 12.68 -32.77
N ARG A 41 0.19 13.91 -33.31
CA ARG A 41 -0.56 15.09 -32.92
C ARG A 41 -0.39 15.49 -31.46
N ASN A 42 0.80 15.26 -30.88
CA ASN A 42 1.15 15.62 -29.49
C ASN A 42 0.23 14.98 -28.42
N TRP A 43 -0.21 13.76 -28.65
CA TRP A 43 -0.78 12.92 -27.62
C TRP A 43 0.33 12.13 -26.93
N GLU A 44 0.19 11.91 -25.65
CA GLU A 44 1.05 11.03 -24.87
C GLU A 44 0.20 10.18 -23.94
N VAL A 45 0.52 8.89 -23.85
CA VAL A 45 -0.07 7.97 -22.89
C VAL A 45 1.04 7.44 -22.03
N SER A 46 0.89 7.50 -20.72
CA SER A 46 1.86 7.00 -19.76
C SER A 46 1.23 6.10 -18.72
N ALA A 47 2.03 5.18 -18.20
CA ALA A 47 1.65 4.27 -17.17
C ALA A 47 2.73 4.20 -16.10
N LYS A 48 2.30 3.99 -14.85
CA LYS A 48 3.18 3.72 -13.72
C LYS A 48 2.66 2.51 -12.97
N ILE A 49 3.49 1.52 -12.81
CA ILE A 49 3.19 0.29 -12.08
C ILE A 49 4.12 0.21 -10.89
N ARG A 50 3.58 -0.09 -9.73
CA ARG A 50 4.31 -0.45 -8.52
C ARG A 50 3.80 -1.77 -8.01
N PHE A 51 4.70 -2.67 -7.73
CA PHE A 51 4.43 -3.93 -7.07
C PHE A 51 5.32 -4.06 -5.84
N THR A 52 4.72 -4.48 -4.74
CA THR A 52 5.42 -4.79 -3.50
C THR A 52 4.97 -6.18 -3.05
N GLY A 53 5.92 -7.06 -2.81
CA GLY A 53 5.66 -8.40 -2.32
C GLY A 53 5.11 -8.42 -0.90
N LYS A 54 4.76 -9.60 -0.43
CA LYS A 54 4.18 -9.82 0.90
C LYS A 54 5.06 -9.27 2.02
N THR A 55 4.42 -8.64 3.01
CA THR A 55 5.10 -8.03 4.16
C THR A 55 4.91 -8.90 5.40
N PRO A 56 5.96 -9.38 6.06
CA PRO A 56 5.83 -10.07 7.34
C PRO A 56 5.28 -9.15 8.42
N TYR A 57 4.41 -9.68 9.28
CA TYR A 57 3.98 -8.95 10.47
C TYR A 57 3.87 -9.89 11.68
N PRO A 58 4.07 -9.40 12.91
CA PRO A 58 3.91 -10.20 14.11
C PRO A 58 2.41 -10.34 14.44
N PRO A 59 1.93 -11.55 14.76
CA PRO A 59 0.56 -11.71 15.24
C PRO A 59 0.38 -11.08 16.63
N VAL A 60 -0.85 -10.76 16.97
CA VAL A 60 -1.21 -10.25 18.29
C VAL A 60 -1.36 -11.42 19.27
N ASP A 61 -0.71 -11.32 20.44
CA ASP A 61 -1.03 -12.18 21.59
C ASP A 61 -2.36 -11.71 22.19
N LEU A 62 -3.45 -12.34 21.76
CA LEU A 62 -4.80 -11.97 22.17
C LEU A 62 -5.00 -12.08 23.69
N LYS A 63 -4.41 -13.06 24.34
CA LYS A 63 -4.55 -13.29 25.78
C LYS A 63 -3.90 -12.16 26.58
N SER A 64 -2.64 -11.90 26.30
CA SER A 64 -1.89 -10.82 27.00
C SER A 64 -2.48 -9.45 26.66
N SER A 65 -2.83 -9.19 25.41
CA SER A 65 -3.45 -7.94 24.99
C SER A 65 -4.83 -7.71 25.62
N THR A 66 -5.64 -8.75 25.80
CA THR A 66 -6.95 -8.61 26.49
C THR A 66 -6.78 -8.17 27.93
N GLN A 67 -5.73 -8.64 28.62
CA GLN A 67 -5.43 -8.29 30.00
C GLN A 67 -4.87 -6.86 30.14
N SER A 68 -4.04 -6.46 29.16
CA SER A 68 -3.31 -5.19 29.18
C SER A 68 -4.00 -4.06 28.41
N TYR A 69 -5.17 -4.34 27.82
CA TYR A 69 -5.87 -3.35 26.99
C TYR A 69 -5.98 -1.97 27.69
N PRO A 70 -5.65 -0.86 26.99
CA PRO A 70 -5.55 -0.70 25.55
C PRO A 70 -4.18 -1.04 24.90
N GLU A 71 -3.22 -1.53 25.65
CA GLU A 71 -1.94 -1.96 25.11
C GLU A 71 -2.11 -3.27 24.33
N ILE A 72 -1.70 -3.26 23.05
CA ILE A 72 -1.68 -4.44 22.19
C ILE A 72 -0.29 -5.05 22.20
N ILE A 73 -0.21 -6.31 22.60
CA ILE A 73 1.04 -7.06 22.74
C ILE A 73 1.20 -7.96 21.51
N PHE A 74 2.33 -7.84 20.82
CA PHE A 74 2.65 -8.64 19.65
C PHE A 74 3.57 -9.81 20.01
N ASP A 75 3.33 -10.96 19.39
CA ASP A 75 4.21 -12.12 19.51
C ASP A 75 5.29 -12.06 18.40
N TYR A 76 6.39 -11.40 18.71
CA TYR A 76 7.53 -11.28 17.79
C TYR A 76 8.25 -12.61 17.54
N SER A 77 8.06 -13.63 18.37
CA SER A 77 8.64 -14.96 18.13
C SER A 77 8.07 -15.64 16.88
N GLN A 78 6.86 -15.24 16.47
CA GLN A 78 6.17 -15.72 15.28
C GLN A 78 6.31 -14.80 14.07
N LEU A 79 7.16 -13.78 14.13
CA LEU A 79 7.42 -12.90 13.00
C LEU A 79 8.00 -13.69 11.81
N GLY A 80 7.37 -13.58 10.64
CA GLY A 80 7.71 -14.39 9.46
C GLY A 80 6.83 -15.62 9.27
N SER A 81 5.90 -15.90 10.20
CA SER A 81 4.84 -16.91 10.02
C SER A 81 3.57 -16.31 9.40
N TYR A 82 3.38 -15.01 9.57
CA TYR A 82 2.23 -14.26 9.06
C TYR A 82 2.68 -13.19 8.09
N PHE A 83 1.92 -13.05 7.00
CA PHE A 83 2.23 -12.12 5.92
C PHE A 83 0.97 -11.38 5.47
N LEU A 84 1.11 -10.09 5.27
CA LEU A 84 0.15 -9.28 4.53
C LEU A 84 0.18 -9.68 3.05
N ASN A 85 -0.90 -9.41 2.33
CA ASN A 85 -0.94 -9.64 0.89
C ASN A 85 0.09 -8.77 0.15
N ASP A 86 0.45 -9.17 -1.05
CA ASP A 86 1.16 -8.32 -2.00
C ASP A 86 0.26 -7.17 -2.46
N PHE A 87 0.87 -6.12 -2.97
CA PHE A 87 0.18 -4.90 -3.39
C PHE A 87 0.63 -4.47 -4.78
N THR A 88 -0.33 -4.14 -5.64
CA THR A 88 -0.06 -3.66 -7.00
C THR A 88 -0.84 -2.38 -7.27
N LYS A 89 -0.14 -1.28 -7.53
CA LYS A 89 -0.75 -0.02 -7.96
C LYS A 89 -0.47 0.23 -9.44
N LEU A 90 -1.51 0.51 -10.21
CA LEU A 90 -1.43 0.94 -11.60
C LEU A 90 -2.04 2.34 -11.73
N ASP A 91 -1.23 3.27 -12.20
CA ASP A 91 -1.66 4.63 -12.54
C ASP A 91 -1.56 4.80 -14.07
N LEU A 92 -2.55 5.43 -14.68
CA LEU A 92 -2.58 5.73 -16.12
C LEU A 92 -2.81 7.23 -16.32
N ARG A 93 -2.09 7.78 -17.30
CA ARG A 93 -2.23 9.18 -17.65
C ARG A 93 -2.24 9.37 -19.16
N VAL A 94 -3.10 10.27 -19.61
CA VAL A 94 -3.20 10.70 -20.99
C VAL A 94 -3.02 12.20 -21.06
N ASP A 95 -2.09 12.65 -21.87
CA ASP A 95 -1.77 14.05 -22.09
C ASP A 95 -2.07 14.46 -23.53
N LYS A 96 -2.54 15.69 -23.72
CA LYS A 96 -2.69 16.35 -25.00
C LYS A 96 -2.05 17.72 -24.98
N ARG A 97 -1.02 17.93 -25.80
CA ARG A 97 -0.33 19.21 -25.90
C ARG A 97 -0.68 19.96 -27.18
N TRP A 98 -0.92 21.26 -27.05
CA TRP A 98 -1.04 22.20 -28.13
C TRP A 98 0.11 23.21 -28.04
N ASN A 99 0.82 23.39 -29.17
CA ASN A 99 1.91 24.36 -29.26
C ASN A 99 1.44 25.53 -30.14
N PHE A 100 1.46 26.73 -29.59
CA PHE A 100 1.18 27.99 -30.27
C PHE A 100 2.51 28.68 -30.59
N LYS A 101 2.48 29.89 -31.19
CA LYS A 101 3.71 30.60 -31.60
C LYS A 101 4.64 30.94 -30.42
N SER A 102 4.09 31.40 -29.29
CA SER A 102 4.83 31.83 -28.11
C SER A 102 4.40 31.14 -26.82
N THR A 103 3.41 30.28 -26.87
CA THR A 103 2.84 29.61 -25.69
C THR A 103 2.58 28.15 -25.98
N SER A 104 2.47 27.34 -24.95
CA SER A 104 1.96 25.97 -25.08
C SER A 104 0.95 25.65 -23.98
N MET A 105 0.04 24.75 -24.29
CA MET A 105 -0.97 24.28 -23.36
C MET A 105 -0.91 22.74 -23.32
N ASN A 106 -0.87 22.18 -22.12
CA ASN A 106 -1.03 20.76 -21.91
C ASN A 106 -2.29 20.48 -21.09
N PHE A 107 -3.15 19.64 -21.58
CA PHE A 107 -4.30 19.09 -20.86
C PHE A 107 -4.00 17.65 -20.53
N TYR A 108 -4.34 17.20 -19.32
CA TYR A 108 -4.18 15.81 -18.95
C TYR A 108 -5.36 15.28 -18.14
N ILE A 109 -5.54 13.98 -18.29
CA ILE A 109 -6.39 13.16 -17.43
C ILE A 109 -5.48 12.11 -16.81
N ASP A 110 -5.51 12.00 -15.50
CA ASP A 110 -4.74 11.05 -14.70
C ASP A 110 -5.69 10.20 -13.87
N ILE A 111 -5.47 8.90 -13.85
CA ILE A 111 -6.25 7.95 -13.06
C ILE A 111 -5.28 7.17 -12.20
N GLU A 112 -5.31 7.45 -10.90
CA GLU A 112 -4.51 6.72 -9.92
C GLU A 112 -5.27 5.50 -9.41
N ASN A 113 -4.50 4.45 -9.12
CA ASN A 113 -4.96 3.18 -8.58
C ASN A 113 -6.10 2.54 -9.39
N LEU A 114 -5.87 2.38 -10.70
CA LEU A 114 -6.83 1.81 -11.64
C LEU A 114 -7.29 0.39 -11.27
N LEU A 115 -6.43 -0.38 -10.59
CA LEU A 115 -6.75 -1.74 -10.15
C LEU A 115 -7.61 -1.76 -8.87
N MET A 116 -7.74 -0.62 -8.19
CA MET A 116 -8.42 -0.50 -6.90
C MET A 116 -7.87 -1.50 -5.86
N ASP A 117 -6.58 -1.86 -5.98
CA ASP A 117 -5.93 -2.75 -5.04
C ASP A 117 -5.76 -2.04 -3.70
N GLU A 118 -6.03 -2.75 -2.60
CA GLU A 118 -6.01 -2.20 -1.25
C GLU A 118 -4.59 -2.26 -0.68
N ILE A 119 -4.17 -1.17 -0.04
CA ILE A 119 -2.90 -1.17 0.68
C ILE A 119 -3.04 -2.12 1.87
N PRO A 120 -2.28 -3.23 1.90
CA PRO A 120 -2.39 -4.20 2.97
C PRO A 120 -1.89 -3.60 4.29
N VAL A 121 -2.72 -3.67 5.31
CA VAL A 121 -2.39 -3.23 6.67
C VAL A 121 -2.55 -4.40 7.65
N PRO A 122 -1.78 -4.44 8.75
CA PRO A 122 -1.99 -5.43 9.78
C PRO A 122 -3.40 -5.33 10.38
N PRO A 123 -4.00 -6.45 10.81
CA PRO A 123 -5.31 -6.42 11.45
C PRO A 123 -5.29 -5.58 12.72
N GLU A 124 -6.33 -4.78 12.90
CA GLU A 124 -6.55 -4.01 14.12
C GLU A 124 -7.44 -4.78 15.09
N TYR A 125 -7.22 -4.60 16.39
CA TYR A 125 -7.96 -5.31 17.43
C TYR A 125 -8.64 -4.33 18.39
N GLY A 126 -9.88 -4.63 18.74
CA GLY A 126 -10.66 -3.87 19.69
C GLY A 126 -11.45 -4.77 20.64
N LEU A 127 -11.95 -4.21 21.74
CA LEU A 127 -12.82 -4.94 22.65
C LEU A 127 -14.17 -5.22 21.99
N GLN A 128 -14.61 -6.47 22.08
CA GLN A 128 -15.93 -6.88 21.62
C GLN A 128 -17.02 -6.10 22.36
N ARG A 129 -17.99 -5.60 21.60
CA ARG A 129 -19.14 -4.86 22.11
C ARG A 129 -20.43 -5.58 21.72
N ASP A 130 -21.44 -5.43 22.57
CA ASP A 130 -22.81 -5.88 22.29
C ASP A 130 -23.55 -4.88 21.38
N ASP A 131 -24.78 -5.20 21.00
CA ASP A 131 -25.64 -4.35 20.15
C ASP A 131 -25.92 -2.96 20.75
N ASN A 132 -25.73 -2.80 22.05
CA ASN A 132 -25.87 -1.54 22.79
C ASN A 132 -24.53 -0.81 23.00
N LEU A 133 -23.47 -1.26 22.32
CA LEU A 133 -22.10 -0.75 22.39
C LEU A 133 -21.42 -0.93 23.78
N ASN A 134 -21.96 -1.74 24.67
CA ASN A 134 -21.31 -2.09 25.92
C ASN A 134 -20.22 -3.15 25.69
N ILE A 135 -19.15 -3.07 26.47
CA ILE A 135 -18.09 -4.08 26.44
C ILE A 135 -18.64 -5.41 26.95
N VAL A 136 -18.48 -6.46 26.17
CA VAL A 136 -18.88 -7.82 26.55
C VAL A 136 -18.04 -8.29 27.75
N ASN A 137 -18.69 -8.97 28.71
CA ASN A 137 -18.00 -9.54 29.85
C ASN A 137 -18.14 -11.08 29.85
N PRO A 138 -17.02 -11.87 29.94
CA PRO A 138 -15.64 -11.38 30.13
C PRO A 138 -15.11 -10.63 28.89
N ARG A 139 -14.14 -9.73 29.09
CA ARG A 139 -13.50 -8.97 28.02
C ARG A 139 -12.90 -9.92 26.99
N ASN A 140 -13.15 -9.61 25.73
CA ASN A 140 -12.61 -10.35 24.60
C ASN A 140 -12.13 -9.36 23.53
N LEU A 141 -10.95 -9.60 22.95
CA LEU A 141 -10.46 -8.87 21.79
C LEU A 141 -10.92 -9.58 20.53
N ILE A 142 -11.45 -8.80 19.60
CA ILE A 142 -11.82 -9.24 18.26
C ILE A 142 -11.07 -8.38 17.23
N GLU A 143 -10.83 -8.96 16.07
CA GLU A 143 -10.35 -8.21 14.93
C GLU A 143 -11.41 -7.20 14.50
N VAL A 144 -11.02 -5.94 14.41
CA VAL A 144 -11.86 -4.88 13.88
C VAL A 144 -11.68 -4.85 12.38
N ILE A 145 -12.72 -5.16 11.64
CA ILE A 145 -12.70 -5.07 10.18
C ILE A 145 -12.64 -3.59 9.82
N SER A 146 -11.47 -3.12 9.42
CA SER A 146 -11.33 -1.78 8.86
C SER A 146 -11.86 -1.80 7.43
N ASP A 147 -12.80 -0.90 7.12
CA ASP A 147 -13.32 -0.73 5.75
C ASP A 147 -12.28 0.06 4.92
N ASN A 148 -11.11 -0.54 4.72
CA ASN A 148 -10.00 0.01 3.93
C ASN A 148 -10.29 -0.09 2.44
N ARG A 149 -11.42 0.48 1.99
CA ARG A 149 -11.75 0.49 0.57
C ARG A 149 -10.78 1.37 -0.18
N SER A 150 -9.99 0.74 -1.01
CA SER A 150 -9.20 1.47 -1.98
C SER A 150 -10.09 2.06 -3.06
N SER A 151 -9.81 3.28 -3.47
CA SER A 151 -10.57 3.97 -4.49
C SER A 151 -9.70 4.35 -5.67
N LEU A 152 -10.30 4.36 -6.85
CA LEU A 152 -9.77 4.98 -8.05
C LEU A 152 -9.87 6.50 -7.90
N ILE A 153 -8.76 7.21 -8.15
CA ILE A 153 -8.70 8.68 -8.02
C ILE A 153 -8.48 9.30 -9.40
N PRO A 154 -9.53 9.81 -10.05
CA PRO A 154 -9.36 10.55 -11.29
C PRO A 154 -8.97 12.00 -11.01
N SER A 155 -8.06 12.54 -11.80
CA SER A 155 -7.72 13.95 -11.81
C SER A 155 -7.62 14.52 -13.22
N ILE A 156 -7.93 15.81 -13.36
CA ILE A 156 -7.87 16.55 -14.63
C ILE A 156 -7.08 17.83 -14.37
N GLY A 157 -6.19 18.17 -15.29
CA GLY A 157 -5.42 19.39 -15.15
C GLY A 157 -5.01 20.04 -16.47
N PHE A 158 -4.64 21.31 -16.34
CA PHE A 158 -4.12 22.13 -17.43
C PHE A 158 -2.80 22.77 -17.00
N VAL A 159 -1.84 22.79 -17.90
CA VAL A 159 -0.57 23.49 -17.74
C VAL A 159 -0.41 24.46 -18.90
N PHE A 160 -0.16 25.72 -18.60
CA PHE A 160 0.15 26.75 -19.58
C PHE A 160 1.60 27.20 -19.42
N ASP A 161 2.34 27.18 -20.52
CA ASP A 161 3.69 27.73 -20.61
C ASP A 161 3.65 28.96 -21.51
N PHE A 162 4.17 30.10 -21.05
CA PHE A 162 4.18 31.39 -21.75
C PHE A 162 5.53 32.09 -21.65
#